data_935181435dd9a53049b5af837064bdc6
#
_entry.id   935181435dd9a53049b5af837064bdc6
#
_cell.length_a   1.000
_cell.length_b   1.000
_cell.length_c   1.000
_cell.angle_alpha   90.00
_cell.angle_beta   90.00
_cell.angle_gamma   90.00
#
_symmetry.space_group_name_H-M   'P 1'
#
loop_
_entity.id
_entity.type
_entity.pdbx_description
1 polymer ?
#
loop_
_entity_poly.entity_id
_entity_poly.type
_entity_poly.pdbx_seq_one_letter_code
_entity_poly.pdbx_strand_id
1 'polypeptide(L)'
;MPEVAGSNPAVPIIFLSRLFSHIIVNIQVLMLKQDDPKKCTAAKLVKFRLVKPINQITSRTLVLDPFSKKTLLKSDKKLISSITAIDCSWNLTTTAFSKKFSGIHRKLPPLLAGNPVNYAKLNKLTTVEALAAAVYIMGDFTLTSLLLDKFKWGHTFYALNKNLLNDYCKAESESNIFEICDEYGLTGSTVTDI
;
A
#
# COMPACT_ATOMS: atom_id res chain seq x y z
N MET A 1 -37.95 -25.40 -22.68
CA MET A 1 -36.77 -25.19 -21.87
C MET A 1 -35.94 -24.10 -22.52
N PRO A 2 -35.77 -22.91 -21.94
CA PRO A 2 -34.85 -21.93 -22.47
C PRO A 2 -33.48 -22.08 -21.77
N GLU A 3 -32.45 -22.09 -22.61
CA GLU A 3 -31.05 -22.08 -22.28
C GLU A 3 -30.67 -20.89 -21.40
N VAL A 4 -29.84 -21.16 -20.40
CA VAL A 4 -29.21 -20.14 -19.57
C VAL A 4 -27.97 -19.64 -20.30
N ALA A 5 -28.04 -18.43 -20.82
CA ALA A 5 -26.95 -17.75 -21.48
C ALA A 5 -25.86 -17.34 -20.48
N GLY A 6 -24.66 -17.74 -20.77
CA GLY A 6 -23.43 -17.05 -20.91
C GLY A 6 -22.93 -16.17 -19.77
N SER A 7 -21.86 -16.67 -19.16
CA SER A 7 -20.85 -15.98 -18.39
C SER A 7 -20.48 -14.61 -18.96
N ASN A 8 -20.63 -13.56 -18.15
CA ASN A 8 -20.15 -12.22 -18.43
C ASN A 8 -18.61 -12.23 -18.59
N PRO A 9 -18.03 -11.77 -19.70
CA PRO A 9 -16.60 -11.68 -19.85
C PRO A 9 -16.06 -10.59 -18.93
N ALA A 10 -15.08 -10.93 -18.11
CA ALA A 10 -14.35 -9.99 -17.29
C ALA A 10 -13.79 -8.86 -18.18
N VAL A 11 -14.28 -7.64 -17.99
CA VAL A 11 -13.79 -6.45 -18.69
C VAL A 11 -12.31 -6.28 -18.39
N PRO A 12 -11.42 -6.23 -19.38
CA PRO A 12 -10.00 -6.04 -19.14
C PRO A 12 -9.74 -4.71 -18.44
N ILE A 13 -8.95 -4.73 -17.40
CA ILE A 13 -8.55 -3.54 -16.58
C ILE A 13 -7.99 -2.40 -17.46
N ILE A 14 -7.44 -2.71 -18.62
CA ILE A 14 -6.96 -1.74 -19.63
C ILE A 14 -8.09 -0.86 -20.19
N PHE A 15 -9.35 -1.34 -20.19
CA PHE A 15 -10.48 -0.56 -20.71
C PHE A 15 -11.01 0.45 -19.68
N LEU A 16 -10.85 0.18 -18.38
CA LEU A 16 -11.21 1.08 -17.31
C LEU A 16 -10.27 2.30 -17.22
N SER A 17 -9.02 2.18 -17.70
CA SER A 17 -8.02 3.26 -17.65
C SER A 17 -8.33 4.47 -18.54
N ARG A 18 -9.23 4.33 -19.51
CA ARG A 18 -9.61 5.40 -20.44
C ARG A 18 -10.81 6.25 -20.00
N LEU A 19 -11.57 5.81 -18.99
CA LEU A 19 -12.78 6.51 -18.53
C LEU A 19 -12.54 7.49 -17.39
N PHE A 20 -11.38 7.45 -16.74
CA PHE A 20 -11.04 8.35 -15.65
C PHE A 20 -9.75 9.10 -15.98
N SER A 21 -9.86 10.40 -16.25
CA SER A 21 -8.74 11.34 -16.45
C SER A 21 -7.96 11.64 -15.15
N HIS A 22 -7.88 10.69 -14.22
CA HIS A 22 -7.03 10.75 -13.05
C HIS A 22 -5.75 9.99 -13.38
N ILE A 23 -4.60 10.63 -13.17
CA ILE A 23 -3.28 10.01 -13.33
C ILE A 23 -3.25 8.75 -12.48
N ILE A 24 -3.42 7.60 -13.14
CA ILE A 24 -3.31 6.30 -12.49
C ILE A 24 -1.83 6.11 -12.17
N VAL A 25 -1.51 6.16 -10.90
CA VAL A 25 -0.15 5.85 -10.43
C VAL A 25 0.08 4.35 -10.60
N ASN A 26 1.13 3.97 -11.34
CA ASN A 26 1.47 2.56 -11.53
C ASN A 26 1.90 1.93 -10.21
N ILE A 27 1.26 0.83 -9.82
CA ILE A 27 1.65 0.10 -8.62
C ILE A 27 2.64 -0.99 -8.97
N GLN A 28 3.73 -1.05 -8.23
CA GLN A 28 4.85 -1.93 -8.46
C GLN A 28 5.27 -2.65 -7.17
N VAL A 29 5.97 -3.75 -7.31
CA VAL A 29 6.59 -4.46 -6.19
C VAL A 29 7.98 -4.94 -6.57
N LEU A 30 8.95 -4.66 -5.71
CA LEU A 30 10.28 -5.23 -5.74
C LEU A 30 10.30 -6.43 -4.80
N MET A 31 10.32 -7.65 -5.35
CA MET A 31 10.24 -8.88 -4.57
C MET A 31 11.63 -9.40 -4.24
N LEU A 32 12.00 -9.48 -2.96
CA LEU A 32 13.27 -10.06 -2.52
C LEU A 32 13.22 -11.59 -2.35
N LYS A 33 12.04 -12.20 -2.57
CA LYS A 33 11.80 -13.66 -2.55
C LYS A 33 12.24 -14.34 -1.25
N GLN A 34 12.01 -13.70 -0.11
CA GLN A 34 12.40 -14.18 1.21
C GLN A 34 11.30 -15.01 1.89
N ASP A 35 10.04 -14.82 1.49
CA ASP A 35 8.89 -15.49 2.08
C ASP A 35 8.34 -16.61 1.18
N ASP A 36 7.54 -17.52 1.78
CA ASP A 36 6.79 -18.54 1.05
C ASP A 36 5.83 -17.88 0.06
N PRO A 37 5.96 -18.15 -1.27
CA PRO A 37 5.11 -17.54 -2.28
C PRO A 37 3.61 -17.77 -2.07
N LYS A 38 3.21 -18.85 -1.40
CA LYS A 38 1.81 -19.16 -1.09
C LYS A 38 1.23 -18.22 -0.05
N LYS A 39 2.05 -17.69 0.86
CA LYS A 39 1.67 -16.75 1.92
C LYS A 39 1.93 -15.29 1.54
N CYS A 40 2.86 -15.04 0.62
CA CYS A 40 3.26 -13.70 0.18
C CYS A 40 2.10 -12.94 -0.49
N THR A 41 1.75 -11.77 0.05
CA THR A 41 0.68 -10.94 -0.48
C THR A 41 1.09 -10.26 -1.79
N ALA A 42 2.35 -9.89 -1.96
CA ALA A 42 2.90 -9.34 -3.19
C ALA A 42 2.79 -10.34 -4.35
N ALA A 43 3.16 -11.60 -4.13
CA ALA A 43 3.05 -12.65 -5.15
C ALA A 43 1.59 -12.84 -5.61
N LYS A 44 0.63 -12.79 -4.68
CA LYS A 44 -0.81 -12.86 -5.02
C LYS A 44 -1.26 -11.66 -5.83
N LEU A 45 -0.84 -10.44 -5.49
CA LEU A 45 -1.17 -9.23 -6.25
C LEU A 45 -0.63 -9.28 -7.68
N VAL A 46 0.60 -9.78 -7.85
CA VAL A 46 1.21 -10.00 -9.19
C VAL A 46 0.39 -11.04 -9.99
N LYS A 47 0.00 -12.16 -9.36
CA LYS A 47 -0.85 -13.17 -9.99
C LYS A 47 -2.20 -12.60 -10.44
N PHE A 48 -2.79 -11.69 -9.66
CA PHE A 48 -4.03 -11.00 -10.01
C PHE A 48 -3.83 -9.84 -11.00
N ARG A 49 -2.60 -9.59 -11.46
CA ARG A 49 -2.25 -8.50 -12.39
C ARG A 49 -2.62 -7.10 -11.88
N LEU A 50 -2.70 -6.93 -10.56
CA LEU A 50 -2.97 -5.65 -9.92
C LEU A 50 -1.69 -4.84 -9.67
N VAL A 51 -0.55 -5.52 -9.59
CA VAL A 51 0.76 -4.93 -9.29
C VAL A 51 1.78 -5.48 -10.28
N LYS A 52 2.65 -4.62 -10.79
CA LYS A 52 3.74 -5.00 -11.69
C LYS A 52 4.99 -5.40 -10.89
N PRO A 53 5.53 -6.62 -11.06
CA PRO A 53 6.83 -6.95 -10.48
C PRO A 53 7.93 -6.19 -11.22
N ILE A 54 8.91 -5.68 -10.46
CA ILE A 54 10.07 -4.96 -10.99
C ILE A 54 11.36 -5.50 -10.38
N ASN A 55 12.47 -5.32 -11.12
CA ASN A 55 13.81 -5.64 -10.67
C ASN A 55 14.62 -4.39 -10.30
N GLN A 56 14.15 -3.20 -10.71
CA GLN A 56 14.86 -1.95 -10.53
C GLN A 56 13.86 -0.80 -10.28
N ILE A 57 14.20 0.09 -9.34
CA ILE A 57 13.39 1.25 -8.98
C ILE A 57 13.93 2.48 -9.71
N THR A 58 13.03 3.26 -10.30
CA THR A 58 13.37 4.50 -11.03
C THR A 58 13.27 5.74 -10.14
N SER A 59 13.88 6.84 -10.54
CA SER A 59 13.92 8.08 -9.74
C SER A 59 12.55 8.71 -9.45
N ARG A 60 11.57 8.53 -10.34
CA ARG A 60 10.19 9.04 -10.18
C ARG A 60 9.25 8.02 -9.52
N THR A 61 9.78 7.07 -8.80
CA THR A 61 9.03 6.08 -8.04
C THR A 61 8.98 6.47 -6.57
N LEU A 62 7.80 6.45 -5.97
CA LEU A 62 7.66 6.51 -4.52
C LEU A 62 7.95 5.11 -3.95
N VAL A 63 8.92 5.05 -3.06
CA VAL A 63 9.28 3.83 -2.32
C VAL A 63 8.66 3.88 -0.94
N LEU A 64 7.83 2.91 -0.63
CA LEU A 64 7.31 2.72 0.74
C LEU A 64 8.44 2.16 1.61
N ASP A 65 9.02 3.04 2.42
CA ASP A 65 10.19 2.78 3.25
C ASP A 65 9.86 3.08 4.72
N PRO A 66 9.75 2.07 5.58
CA PRO A 66 9.41 2.27 6.99
C PRO A 66 10.46 3.09 7.77
N PHE A 67 11.70 3.19 7.26
CA PHE A 67 12.78 3.95 7.88
C PHE A 67 12.93 5.37 7.33
N SER A 68 12.10 5.77 6.38
CA SER A 68 12.13 7.13 5.83
C SER A 68 11.85 8.16 6.93
N LYS A 69 12.58 9.27 6.90
CA LYS A 69 12.31 10.42 7.78
C LYS A 69 11.04 11.16 7.41
N LYS A 70 10.66 11.12 6.11
CA LYS A 70 9.49 11.82 5.58
C LYS A 70 8.29 10.91 5.50
N THR A 71 7.15 11.41 5.95
CA THR A 71 5.86 10.70 5.89
C THR A 71 5.17 10.95 4.55
N LEU A 72 4.44 9.96 4.07
CA LEU A 72 3.63 10.05 2.86
C LEU A 72 2.51 11.07 3.02
N LEU A 73 2.40 11.99 2.08
CA LEU A 73 1.32 12.95 1.96
C LEU A 73 0.62 12.82 0.60
N LYS A 74 -0.62 13.27 0.53
CA LYS A 74 -1.39 13.31 -0.73
C LYS A 74 -0.69 14.09 -1.84
N SER A 75 0.04 15.15 -1.48
CA SER A 75 0.80 15.99 -2.41
C SER A 75 1.93 15.26 -3.13
N ASP A 76 2.48 14.17 -2.55
CA ASP A 76 3.51 13.36 -3.19
C ASP A 76 3.06 12.76 -4.53
N LYS A 77 1.74 12.60 -4.75
CA LYS A 77 1.17 12.12 -6.02
C LYS A 77 1.65 12.93 -7.23
N LYS A 78 1.90 14.22 -7.05
CA LYS A 78 2.34 15.12 -8.13
C LYS A 78 3.81 14.89 -8.55
N LEU A 79 4.60 14.24 -7.70
CA LEU A 79 6.03 14.07 -7.89
C LEU A 79 6.39 12.73 -8.57
N ILE A 80 5.45 11.80 -8.64
CA ILE A 80 5.72 10.39 -8.96
C ILE A 80 4.94 9.90 -10.16
N SER A 81 5.44 8.85 -10.79
CA SER A 81 4.75 8.08 -11.83
C SER A 81 4.37 6.67 -11.37
N SER A 82 4.94 6.21 -10.26
CA SER A 82 4.69 4.88 -9.71
C SER A 82 4.89 4.84 -8.19
N ILE A 83 4.27 3.85 -7.55
CA ILE A 83 4.50 3.49 -6.14
C ILE A 83 5.08 2.09 -6.10
N THR A 84 6.10 1.87 -5.29
CA THR A 84 6.73 0.57 -5.09
C THR A 84 6.76 0.20 -3.62
N ALA A 85 6.25 -0.98 -3.29
CA ALA A 85 6.56 -1.65 -2.04
C ALA A 85 7.73 -2.61 -2.26
N ILE A 86 8.61 -2.70 -1.27
CA ILE A 86 9.68 -3.69 -1.22
C ILE A 86 9.16 -4.87 -0.40
N ASP A 87 8.95 -6.00 -1.09
CA ASP A 87 8.44 -7.22 -0.46
C ASP A 87 9.57 -7.98 0.19
N CYS A 88 9.67 -7.87 1.50
CA CYS A 88 10.66 -8.52 2.33
C CYS A 88 10.04 -9.01 3.64
N SER A 89 10.66 -10.01 4.26
CA SER A 89 10.28 -10.46 5.60
C SER A 89 10.54 -9.36 6.63
N TRP A 90 9.62 -9.17 7.57
CA TRP A 90 9.78 -8.20 8.67
C TRP A 90 11.08 -8.40 9.46
N ASN A 91 11.52 -9.65 9.66
CA ASN A 91 12.77 -9.97 10.35
C ASN A 91 14.03 -9.52 9.59
N LEU A 92 13.92 -9.27 8.29
CA LEU A 92 15.02 -8.88 7.41
C LEU A 92 14.87 -7.45 6.87
N THR A 93 13.87 -6.72 7.34
CA THR A 93 13.53 -5.38 6.85
C THR A 93 14.72 -4.43 6.97
N THR A 94 15.39 -4.37 8.11
CA THR A 94 16.56 -3.52 8.32
C THR A 94 17.67 -3.81 7.29
N THR A 95 17.97 -5.09 7.04
CA THR A 95 18.96 -5.50 6.06
C THR A 95 18.51 -5.19 4.62
N ALA A 96 17.23 -5.37 4.33
CA ALA A 96 16.67 -5.07 3.01
C ALA A 96 16.78 -3.57 2.68
N PHE A 97 16.46 -2.69 3.62
CA PHE A 97 16.50 -1.24 3.45
C PHE A 97 17.86 -0.60 3.74
N SER A 98 18.87 -1.36 4.20
CA SER A 98 20.27 -0.86 4.24
C SER A 98 20.84 -0.57 2.84
N LYS A 99 20.30 -1.22 1.81
CA LYS A 99 20.60 -0.91 0.41
C LYS A 99 19.94 0.40 0.02
N LYS A 100 20.72 1.30 -0.60
CA LYS A 100 20.17 2.55 -1.15
C LYS A 100 19.40 2.24 -2.43
N PHE A 101 18.08 2.32 -2.36
CA PHE A 101 17.23 2.28 -3.55
C PHE A 101 17.08 3.68 -4.14
N SER A 102 16.97 3.76 -5.47
CA SER A 102 16.57 4.99 -6.16
C SER A 102 15.10 5.32 -5.83
N GLY A 103 14.70 6.56 -6.05
CA GLY A 103 13.31 6.97 -5.87
C GLY A 103 13.10 7.95 -4.73
N ILE A 104 11.83 8.24 -4.48
CA ILE A 104 11.36 9.15 -3.42
C ILE A 104 10.88 8.30 -2.25
N HIS A 105 11.64 8.27 -1.17
CA HIS A 105 11.33 7.45 0.00
C HIS A 105 10.32 8.15 0.91
N ARG A 106 9.27 7.41 1.32
CA ARG A 106 8.26 7.85 2.27
C ARG A 106 7.87 6.68 3.18
N LYS A 107 7.72 6.96 4.47
CA LYS A 107 7.04 6.04 5.39
C LYS A 107 5.55 6.30 5.35
N LEU A 108 4.75 5.28 5.62
CA LEU A 108 3.33 5.45 5.91
C LEU A 108 3.15 6.08 7.29
N PRO A 109 2.12 6.91 7.50
CA PRO A 109 1.71 7.27 8.85
C PRO A 109 1.25 6.01 9.61
N PRO A 110 1.20 6.04 10.96
CA PRO A 110 0.84 4.89 11.78
C PRO A 110 -0.52 4.28 11.41
N LEU A 111 -0.55 2.96 11.18
CA LEU A 111 -1.74 2.20 10.82
C LEU A 111 -1.73 0.83 11.50
N LEU A 112 -2.91 0.33 11.82
CA LEU A 112 -3.11 -0.99 12.43
C LEU A 112 -3.18 -2.07 11.36
N ALA A 113 -2.46 -3.17 11.56
CA ALA A 113 -2.52 -4.30 10.66
C ALA A 113 -3.87 -5.04 10.79
N GLY A 114 -4.51 -5.35 9.66
CA GLY A 114 -5.74 -6.15 9.59
C GLY A 114 -5.48 -7.61 9.24
N ASN A 115 -4.24 -7.96 8.86
CA ASN A 115 -3.87 -9.30 8.48
C ASN A 115 -3.81 -10.24 9.70
N PRO A 116 -4.12 -11.55 9.52
CA PRO A 116 -4.25 -12.50 10.64
C PRO A 116 -2.97 -12.71 11.46
N VAL A 117 -1.79 -12.49 10.86
CA VAL A 117 -0.50 -12.71 11.52
C VAL A 117 -0.16 -11.58 12.49
N ASN A 118 -0.50 -10.35 12.09
CA ASN A 118 -0.17 -9.15 12.85
C ASN A 118 -1.40 -8.32 13.23
N TYR A 119 -2.55 -8.96 13.38
CA TYR A 119 -3.81 -8.28 13.68
C TYR A 119 -3.67 -7.26 14.80
N ALA A 120 -4.14 -6.04 14.53
CA ALA A 120 -4.11 -4.87 15.41
C ALA A 120 -2.71 -4.39 15.86
N LYS A 121 -1.64 -4.99 15.35
CA LYS A 121 -0.28 -4.46 15.60
C LYS A 121 -0.04 -3.22 14.75
N LEU A 122 0.49 -2.19 15.39
CA LEU A 122 0.83 -0.93 14.74
C LEU A 122 2.00 -1.14 13.75
N ASN A 123 1.88 -0.58 12.56
CA ASN A 123 2.90 -0.57 11.51
C ASN A 123 3.39 -1.94 10.99
N LYS A 124 2.82 -3.07 11.44
CA LYS A 124 3.17 -4.42 10.94
C LYS A 124 2.33 -4.82 9.71
N LEU A 125 2.32 -3.94 8.72
CA LEU A 125 1.52 -4.09 7.50
C LEU A 125 2.11 -5.13 6.56
N THR A 126 1.25 -5.86 5.87
CA THR A 126 1.65 -6.63 4.70
C THR A 126 1.83 -5.73 3.48
N THR A 127 2.46 -6.23 2.43
CA THR A 127 2.66 -5.50 1.18
C THR A 127 1.35 -4.94 0.61
N VAL A 128 0.26 -5.71 0.66
CA VAL A 128 -1.03 -5.23 0.15
C VAL A 128 -1.63 -4.14 1.03
N GLU A 129 -1.53 -4.24 2.34
CA GLU A 129 -2.01 -3.19 3.26
C GLU A 129 -1.22 -1.89 3.06
N ALA A 130 0.09 -1.99 2.93
CA ALA A 130 0.94 -0.83 2.70
C ALA A 130 0.62 -0.14 1.37
N LEU A 131 0.47 -0.89 0.28
CA LEU A 131 0.08 -0.35 -1.02
C LEU A 131 -1.32 0.26 -1.00
N ALA A 132 -2.30 -0.42 -0.39
CA ALA A 132 -3.67 0.06 -0.28
C ALA A 132 -3.76 1.36 0.54
N ALA A 133 -3.03 1.45 1.65
CA ALA A 133 -2.93 2.67 2.45
C ALA A 133 -2.33 3.83 1.66
N ALA A 134 -1.22 3.61 0.95
CA ALA A 134 -0.58 4.64 0.15
C ALA A 134 -1.51 5.18 -0.93
N VAL A 135 -2.19 4.29 -1.63
CA VAL A 135 -3.15 4.64 -2.70
C VAL A 135 -4.35 5.38 -2.14
N TYR A 136 -4.86 4.99 -0.96
CA TYR A 136 -5.93 5.69 -0.26
C TYR A 136 -5.55 7.11 0.10
N ILE A 137 -4.41 7.31 0.75
CA ILE A 137 -3.89 8.63 1.14
C ILE A 137 -3.74 9.53 -0.09
N MET A 138 -3.37 8.95 -1.23
CA MET A 138 -3.28 9.67 -2.51
C MET A 138 -4.63 9.92 -3.19
N GLY A 139 -5.75 9.45 -2.60
CA GLY A 139 -7.12 9.73 -3.04
C GLY A 139 -7.65 8.79 -4.11
N ASP A 140 -7.07 7.61 -4.31
CA ASP A 140 -7.61 6.59 -5.21
C ASP A 140 -8.29 5.46 -4.42
N PHE A 141 -9.53 5.70 -4.02
CA PHE A 141 -10.33 4.78 -3.20
C PHE A 141 -10.75 3.53 -3.98
N THR A 142 -10.96 3.67 -5.29
CA THR A 142 -11.33 2.53 -6.15
C THR A 142 -10.22 1.50 -6.20
N LEU A 143 -8.99 1.97 -6.42
CA LEU A 143 -7.83 1.08 -6.48
C LEU A 143 -7.52 0.46 -5.10
N THR A 144 -7.74 1.22 -4.01
CA THR A 144 -7.65 0.69 -2.65
C THR A 144 -8.57 -0.51 -2.44
N SER A 145 -9.84 -0.38 -2.80
CA SER A 145 -10.82 -1.48 -2.71
C SER A 145 -10.40 -2.67 -3.56
N LEU A 146 -9.98 -2.45 -4.81
CA LEU A 146 -9.52 -3.51 -5.71
C LEU A 146 -8.35 -4.32 -5.13
N LEU A 147 -7.41 -3.66 -4.42
CA LEU A 147 -6.29 -4.33 -3.78
C LEU A 147 -6.75 -5.17 -2.59
N LEU A 148 -7.57 -4.60 -1.70
CA LEU A 148 -8.01 -5.23 -0.45
C LEU A 148 -9.00 -6.38 -0.69
N ASP A 149 -9.90 -6.27 -1.66
CA ASP A 149 -10.94 -7.27 -1.99
C ASP A 149 -10.37 -8.63 -2.44
N LYS A 150 -9.08 -8.68 -2.81
CA LYS A 150 -8.41 -9.93 -3.12
C LYS A 150 -8.05 -10.77 -1.89
N PHE A 151 -8.25 -10.22 -0.70
CA PHE A 151 -7.89 -10.86 0.57
C PHE A 151 -9.10 -10.93 1.48
N LYS A 152 -9.41 -12.12 2.03
CA LYS A 152 -10.56 -12.33 2.93
C LYS A 152 -10.58 -11.37 4.14
N TRP A 153 -9.42 -10.92 4.57
CA TRP A 153 -9.23 -10.01 5.70
C TRP A 153 -9.03 -8.53 5.27
N GLY A 154 -9.05 -8.24 3.96
CA GLY A 154 -8.82 -6.87 3.47
C GLY A 154 -9.81 -5.85 4.01
N HIS A 155 -11.09 -6.23 4.15
CA HIS A 155 -12.11 -5.40 4.78
C HIS A 155 -11.80 -5.06 6.24
N THR A 156 -11.15 -5.98 6.96
CA THR A 156 -10.74 -5.76 8.36
C THR A 156 -9.70 -4.66 8.47
N PHE A 157 -8.70 -4.65 7.58
CA PHE A 157 -7.73 -3.56 7.51
C PHE A 157 -8.40 -2.21 7.31
N TYR A 158 -9.33 -2.12 6.35
CA TYR A 158 -10.07 -0.89 6.10
C TYR A 158 -10.93 -0.47 7.30
N ALA A 159 -11.66 -1.40 7.90
CA ALA A 159 -12.51 -1.12 9.06
C ALA A 159 -11.73 -0.58 10.26
N LEU A 160 -10.55 -1.17 10.54
CA LEU A 160 -9.66 -0.72 11.62
C LEU A 160 -9.10 0.68 11.40
N ASN A 161 -8.84 1.06 10.14
CA ASN A 161 -8.10 2.27 9.82
C ASN A 161 -8.94 3.34 9.10
N LYS A 162 -10.24 3.14 8.89
CA LYS A 162 -11.08 4.02 8.07
C LYS A 162 -10.98 5.49 8.48
N ASN A 163 -11.06 5.79 9.78
CA ASN A 163 -11.00 7.17 10.27
C ASN A 163 -9.60 7.75 10.07
N LEU A 164 -8.55 7.03 10.49
CA LEU A 164 -7.15 7.42 10.27
C LEU A 164 -6.85 7.70 8.79
N LEU A 165 -7.23 6.78 7.90
CA LEU A 165 -7.01 6.93 6.47
C LEU A 165 -7.72 8.15 5.89
N ASN A 166 -8.95 8.44 6.33
CA ASN A 166 -9.69 9.62 5.93
C ASN A 166 -9.00 10.91 6.35
N ASP A 167 -8.46 10.95 7.57
CA ASP A 167 -7.80 12.13 8.11
C ASP A 167 -6.42 12.32 7.48
N TYR A 168 -5.64 11.23 7.31
CA TYR A 168 -4.38 11.29 6.56
C TYR A 168 -4.54 11.73 5.10
N CYS A 169 -5.65 11.36 4.44
CA CYS A 169 -5.96 11.82 3.08
C CYS A 169 -6.18 13.36 2.99
N LYS A 170 -6.56 14.00 4.10
CA LYS A 170 -6.76 15.45 4.21
C LYS A 170 -5.51 16.19 4.67
N ALA A 171 -4.55 15.48 5.28
CA ALA A 171 -3.32 16.08 5.81
C ALA A 171 -2.47 16.70 4.70
N GLU A 172 -2.07 17.96 4.90
CA GLU A 172 -1.27 18.74 3.95
C GLU A 172 0.20 18.83 4.35
N SER A 173 0.51 18.48 5.61
CA SER A 173 1.85 18.59 6.19
C SER A 173 2.16 17.45 7.15
N GLU A 174 3.44 17.26 7.48
CA GLU A 174 3.86 16.32 8.53
C GLU A 174 3.37 16.74 9.91
N SER A 175 3.18 18.05 10.16
CA SER A 175 2.57 18.54 11.40
C SER A 175 1.14 18.05 11.54
N ASN A 176 0.33 18.12 10.46
CA ASN A 176 -1.04 17.59 10.50
C ASN A 176 -1.06 16.07 10.76
N ILE A 177 -0.11 15.31 10.19
CA ILE A 177 0.01 13.88 10.50
C ILE A 177 0.31 13.67 11.99
N PHE A 178 1.20 14.48 12.57
CA PHE A 178 1.52 14.39 13.99
C PHE A 178 0.31 14.70 14.88
N GLU A 179 -0.44 15.78 14.58
CA GLU A 179 -1.66 16.17 15.28
C GLU A 179 -2.71 15.04 15.24
N ILE A 180 -2.94 14.44 14.05
CA ILE A 180 -3.83 13.30 13.90
C ILE A 180 -3.34 12.12 14.77
N CYS A 181 -2.05 11.80 14.73
CA CYS A 181 -1.50 10.72 15.56
C CYS A 181 -1.70 10.98 17.06
N ASP A 182 -1.58 12.23 17.50
CA ASP A 182 -1.81 12.62 18.89
C ASP A 182 -3.26 12.45 19.30
N GLU A 183 -4.20 12.92 18.48
CA GLU A 183 -5.65 12.75 18.69
C GLU A 183 -6.08 11.28 18.83
N TYR A 184 -5.42 10.38 18.08
CA TYR A 184 -5.68 8.93 18.15
C TYR A 184 -4.83 8.19 19.19
N GLY A 185 -4.02 8.90 19.99
CA GLY A 185 -3.15 8.29 21.01
C GLY A 185 -2.01 7.43 20.44
N LEU A 186 -1.55 7.75 19.22
CA LEU A 186 -0.51 7.01 18.50
C LEU A 186 0.89 7.65 18.64
N THR A 187 1.00 8.79 19.32
CA THR A 187 2.25 9.52 19.60
C THR A 187 2.98 8.91 20.78
N GLY A 188 3.71 7.92 20.65
CA GLY A 188 4.46 7.24 21.74
C GLY A 188 4.95 5.87 21.32
N SER A 189 4.42 5.37 20.25
CA SER A 189 4.85 4.12 19.63
C SER A 189 6.05 4.40 18.74
N THR A 190 7.19 4.69 19.34
CA THR A 190 8.47 4.76 18.61
C THR A 190 8.76 3.38 18.01
N VAL A 191 9.36 3.39 16.82
CA VAL A 191 9.80 2.21 16.02
C VAL A 191 10.81 1.32 16.79
N THR A 192 10.91 1.42 18.12
CA THR A 192 11.85 0.68 18.97
C THR A 192 11.40 -0.74 19.32
N ASP A 193 10.17 -1.14 18.94
CA ASP A 193 9.66 -2.51 19.15
C ASP A 193 9.62 -3.32 17.83
N ILE A 194 10.66 -3.21 17.02
CA ILE A 194 10.86 -4.05 15.82
C ILE A 194 11.84 -5.18 16.12
#